data_a53f3daa45a56c5a784fc49ccc5c7388
#
_entry.id   a53f3daa45a56c5a784fc49ccc5c7388
#
_cell.length_a   1.000
_cell.length_b   1.000
_cell.length_c   1.000
_cell.angle_alpha   90.00
_cell.angle_beta   90.00
_cell.angle_gamma   90.00
#
_symmetry.space_group_name_H-M   'P 1'
#
loop_
_entity.id
_entity.type
_entity.pdbx_description
1 polymer ?
#
loop_
_entity_poly.entity_id
_entity_poly.type
_entity_poly.pdbx_seq_one_letter_code
_entity_poly.pdbx_strand_id
1 'polypeptide(L)'
;FDVRDRAAAAHALTTLPDPYQAIDILVNNAGLALGIDKEYEGTEENYDTMIDTNITALLMITRMVVPGMVQRQRGHIINIGSVAGDAAYPGGRVYCATKAAVKVLSDGLRMDLVHTPLRVTNVKPGLVETNFSVTRFAGDKQRADNVYKGIEPLKGEDIAEVVYFAASAPAHVQIAEVLVLATHQASGSIIYRKTE
;
A
#
# COMPACT_ATOMS: atom_id res chain seq x y z
N PHE A 1 8.63 -11.57 9.34
CA PHE A 1 8.11 -11.00 10.60
C PHE A 1 6.77 -10.28 10.35
N ASP A 2 5.98 -10.09 11.39
CA ASP A 2 4.79 -9.24 11.33
C ASP A 2 5.22 -7.77 11.39
N VAL A 3 4.82 -6.97 10.41
CA VAL A 3 5.20 -5.54 10.34
C VAL A 3 4.68 -4.71 11.52
N ARG A 4 3.68 -5.21 12.25
CA ARG A 4 3.14 -4.58 13.46
C ARG A 4 4.04 -4.78 14.68
N ASP A 5 4.89 -5.82 14.66
CA ASP A 5 5.85 -6.07 15.73
C ASP A 5 7.09 -5.19 15.56
N ARG A 6 7.15 -4.13 16.39
CA ARG A 6 8.26 -3.17 16.38
C ARG A 6 9.61 -3.81 16.65
N ALA A 7 9.68 -4.78 17.58
CA ALA A 7 10.93 -5.42 17.96
C ALA A 7 11.42 -6.34 16.84
N ALA A 8 10.52 -7.13 16.26
CA ALA A 8 10.83 -7.99 15.12
C ALA A 8 11.25 -7.19 13.88
N ALA A 9 10.56 -6.07 13.59
CA ALA A 9 10.93 -5.18 12.50
C ALA A 9 12.31 -4.55 12.70
N ALA A 10 12.60 -4.02 13.89
CA ALA A 10 13.90 -3.46 14.21
C ALA A 10 15.01 -4.51 14.14
N HIS A 11 14.77 -5.71 14.68
CA HIS A 11 15.71 -6.81 14.59
C HIS A 11 16.00 -7.20 13.15
N ALA A 12 14.97 -7.38 12.32
CA ALA A 12 15.12 -7.73 10.91
C ALA A 12 15.96 -6.70 10.13
N LEU A 13 15.73 -5.41 10.36
CA LEU A 13 16.47 -4.34 9.68
C LEU A 13 17.92 -4.25 10.14
N THR A 14 18.20 -4.44 11.46
CA THR A 14 19.55 -4.32 12.01
C THR A 14 20.41 -5.56 11.77
N THR A 15 19.79 -6.71 11.47
CA THR A 15 20.51 -7.97 11.20
C THR A 15 20.66 -8.28 9.71
N LEU A 16 20.30 -7.33 8.84
CA LEU A 16 20.56 -7.49 7.40
C LEU A 16 22.06 -7.69 7.17
N PRO A 17 22.47 -8.72 6.40
CA PRO A 17 23.88 -8.91 6.07
C PRO A 17 24.39 -7.82 5.15
N ASP A 18 25.70 -7.51 5.23
CA ASP A 18 26.35 -6.70 4.20
C ASP A 18 26.25 -7.41 2.84
N PRO A 19 25.94 -6.70 1.73
CA PRO A 19 25.80 -5.25 1.56
C PRO A 19 24.34 -4.70 1.72
N TYR A 20 23.41 -5.48 2.26
CA TYR A 20 21.97 -5.14 2.30
C TYR A 20 21.59 -4.13 3.39
N GLN A 21 22.52 -3.76 4.30
CA GLN A 21 22.25 -2.76 5.34
C GLN A 21 21.99 -1.36 4.78
N ALA A 22 22.59 -1.04 3.63
CA ALA A 22 22.39 0.23 2.94
C ALA A 22 21.13 0.18 2.04
N ILE A 23 19.95 0.27 2.65
CA ILE A 23 18.67 0.19 1.92
C ILE A 23 18.51 1.41 1.01
N ASP A 24 18.44 1.20 -0.29
CA ASP A 24 18.23 2.25 -1.30
C ASP A 24 16.75 2.40 -1.70
N ILE A 25 15.96 1.34 -1.60
CA ILE A 25 14.53 1.36 -1.94
C ILE A 25 13.75 0.70 -0.81
N LEU A 26 12.77 1.42 -0.27
CA LEU A 26 11.80 0.90 0.68
C LEU A 26 10.44 0.80 -0.01
N VAL A 27 9.91 -0.42 -0.14
CA VAL A 27 8.54 -0.63 -0.61
C VAL A 27 7.65 -1.00 0.57
N ASN A 28 6.83 -0.06 1.04
CA ASN A 28 5.81 -0.30 2.05
C ASN A 28 4.58 -0.95 1.39
N ASN A 29 4.69 -2.26 1.18
CA ASN A 29 3.64 -3.05 0.52
C ASN A 29 2.68 -3.73 1.49
N ALA A 30 3.11 -4.01 2.73
CA ALA A 30 2.26 -4.66 3.71
C ALA A 30 0.97 -3.87 3.94
N GLY A 31 -0.17 -4.54 3.81
CA GLY A 31 -1.47 -3.92 3.97
C GLY A 31 -2.60 -4.93 3.80
N LEU A 32 -3.71 -4.68 4.45
CA LEU A 32 -4.89 -5.54 4.41
C LEU A 32 -6.18 -4.74 4.56
N ALA A 33 -7.29 -5.38 4.18
CA ALA A 33 -8.64 -4.99 4.55
C ALA A 33 -9.32 -6.17 5.23
N LEU A 34 -10.19 -5.90 6.20
CA LEU A 34 -10.97 -6.90 6.93
C LEU A 34 -12.45 -6.54 6.87
N GLY A 35 -13.26 -7.51 6.42
CA GLY A 35 -14.70 -7.37 6.33
C GLY A 35 -15.19 -6.33 5.29
N ILE A 36 -16.50 -6.25 5.19
CA ILE A 36 -17.27 -5.24 4.46
C ILE A 36 -18.53 -4.87 5.23
N ASP A 37 -18.47 -5.00 6.56
CA ASP A 37 -19.59 -4.73 7.44
C ASP A 37 -19.84 -3.22 7.53
N LYS A 38 -21.05 -2.83 7.88
CA LYS A 38 -21.30 -1.44 8.22
C LYS A 38 -20.47 -1.09 9.45
N GLU A 39 -20.07 0.20 9.58
CA GLU A 39 -19.15 0.62 10.62
C GLU A 39 -19.60 0.24 12.03
N TYR A 40 -20.88 0.39 12.29
CA TYR A 40 -21.48 0.09 13.58
C TYR A 40 -21.72 -1.42 13.83
N GLU A 41 -21.39 -2.28 12.86
CA GLU A 41 -21.49 -3.75 12.91
C GLU A 41 -20.11 -4.43 12.92
N GLY A 42 -19.05 -3.72 12.52
CA GLY A 42 -17.69 -4.26 12.50
C GLY A 42 -17.08 -4.36 13.90
N THR A 43 -15.99 -5.13 14.01
CA THR A 43 -15.29 -5.35 15.28
C THR A 43 -14.13 -4.36 15.47
N GLU A 44 -13.90 -3.94 16.71
CA GLU A 44 -12.74 -3.09 17.06
C GLU A 44 -11.42 -3.76 16.67
N GLU A 45 -11.29 -5.08 16.87
CA GLU A 45 -10.11 -5.85 16.51
C GLU A 45 -9.76 -5.73 15.00
N ASN A 46 -10.77 -5.80 14.12
CA ASN A 46 -10.57 -5.61 12.70
C ASN A 46 -10.11 -4.19 12.37
N TYR A 47 -10.66 -3.19 13.07
CA TYR A 47 -10.30 -1.79 12.87
C TYR A 47 -8.87 -1.53 13.32
N ASP A 48 -8.50 -1.95 14.51
CA ASP A 48 -7.15 -1.84 15.05
C ASP A 48 -6.14 -2.55 14.14
N THR A 49 -6.45 -3.77 13.71
CA THR A 49 -5.59 -4.52 12.80
C THR A 49 -5.36 -3.78 11.46
N MET A 50 -6.40 -3.16 10.89
CA MET A 50 -6.26 -2.37 9.65
C MET A 50 -5.43 -1.11 9.88
N ILE A 51 -5.65 -0.39 10.99
CA ILE A 51 -4.91 0.83 11.34
C ILE A 51 -3.45 0.49 11.62
N ASP A 52 -3.21 -0.52 12.45
CA ASP A 52 -1.86 -0.92 12.82
C ASP A 52 -1.03 -1.41 11.64
N THR A 53 -1.65 -2.18 10.74
CA THR A 53 -0.93 -2.68 9.56
C THR A 53 -0.72 -1.59 8.52
N ASN A 54 -1.80 -0.86 8.17
CA ASN A 54 -1.76 0.04 7.00
C ASN A 54 -1.17 1.41 7.31
N ILE A 55 -1.21 1.85 8.58
CA ILE A 55 -0.74 3.19 9.00
C ILE A 55 0.43 3.08 9.97
N THR A 56 0.21 2.49 11.15
CA THR A 56 1.21 2.48 12.24
C THR A 56 2.50 1.79 11.81
N ALA A 57 2.39 0.61 11.19
CA ALA A 57 3.55 -0.14 10.70
C ALA A 57 4.28 0.60 9.57
N LEU A 58 3.55 1.19 8.61
CA LEU A 58 4.16 2.00 7.55
C LEU A 58 4.98 3.15 8.12
N LEU A 59 4.43 3.92 9.05
CA LEU A 59 5.14 5.02 9.72
C LEU A 59 6.38 4.53 10.47
N MET A 60 6.23 3.41 11.20
CA MET A 60 7.30 2.83 12.00
C MET A 60 8.48 2.37 11.11
N ILE A 61 8.22 1.59 10.06
CA ILE A 61 9.25 1.11 9.14
C ILE A 61 9.91 2.28 8.41
N THR A 62 9.12 3.24 7.93
CA THR A 62 9.63 4.44 7.27
C THR A 62 10.59 5.21 8.19
N ARG A 63 10.21 5.41 9.46
CA ARG A 63 11.05 6.08 10.47
C ARG A 63 12.35 5.32 10.77
N MET A 64 12.36 4.00 10.66
CA MET A 64 13.57 3.20 10.87
C MET A 64 14.55 3.30 9.70
N VAL A 65 14.04 3.43 8.46
CA VAL A 65 14.86 3.35 7.24
C VAL A 65 15.29 4.72 6.71
N VAL A 66 14.40 5.71 6.70
CA VAL A 66 14.62 7.01 6.05
C VAL A 66 15.83 7.78 6.60
N PRO A 67 16.14 7.81 7.91
CA PRO A 67 17.32 8.51 8.40
C PRO A 67 18.62 8.06 7.75
N GLY A 68 18.79 6.74 7.53
CA GLY A 68 19.94 6.19 6.82
C GLY A 68 20.00 6.61 5.34
N MET A 69 18.84 6.69 4.68
CA MET A 69 18.75 7.22 3.31
C MET A 69 19.14 8.70 3.24
N VAL A 70 18.64 9.52 4.18
CA VAL A 70 18.99 10.95 4.28
C VAL A 70 20.49 11.13 4.50
N GLN A 71 21.08 10.37 5.41
CA GLN A 71 22.53 10.43 5.66
C GLN A 71 23.37 10.10 4.43
N ARG A 72 22.94 9.09 3.65
CA ARG A 72 23.63 8.70 2.41
C ARG A 72 23.25 9.58 1.20
N GLN A 73 22.30 10.52 1.36
CA GLN A 73 21.78 11.35 0.27
C GLN A 73 21.27 10.51 -0.92
N ARG A 74 20.69 9.35 -0.62
CA ARG A 74 20.19 8.41 -1.62
C ARG A 74 19.08 7.54 -1.05
N GLY A 75 17.93 7.50 -1.74
CA GLY A 75 16.83 6.66 -1.34
C GLY A 75 15.54 6.92 -2.11
N HIS A 76 14.69 5.89 -2.14
CA HIS A 76 13.34 5.99 -2.71
C HIS A 76 12.36 5.23 -1.83
N ILE A 77 11.34 5.90 -1.33
CA ILE A 77 10.25 5.32 -0.56
C ILE A 77 9.05 5.15 -1.50
N ILE A 78 8.55 3.92 -1.65
CA ILE A 78 7.40 3.58 -2.46
C ILE A 78 6.31 3.00 -1.55
N ASN A 79 5.22 3.72 -1.39
CA ASN A 79 4.09 3.29 -0.60
C ASN A 79 3.01 2.70 -1.49
N ILE A 80 2.44 1.56 -1.11
CA ILE A 80 1.30 0.98 -1.81
C ILE A 80 0.02 1.50 -1.19
N GLY A 81 -0.53 2.53 -1.82
CA GLY A 81 -1.83 3.11 -1.52
C GLY A 81 -2.99 2.26 -2.04
N SER A 82 -4.01 2.91 -2.55
CA SER A 82 -5.15 2.29 -3.24
C SER A 82 -6.02 3.38 -3.87
N VAL A 83 -6.76 3.05 -4.92
CA VAL A 83 -7.89 3.87 -5.40
C VAL A 83 -8.93 4.09 -4.31
N ALA A 84 -9.01 3.18 -3.34
CA ALA A 84 -9.89 3.28 -2.17
C ALA A 84 -9.54 4.47 -1.25
N GLY A 85 -8.33 5.04 -1.36
CA GLY A 85 -7.93 6.24 -0.63
C GLY A 85 -8.49 7.55 -1.21
N ASP A 86 -9.08 7.52 -2.40
CA ASP A 86 -9.63 8.72 -3.05
C ASP A 86 -11.10 8.96 -2.68
N ALA A 87 -11.86 7.88 -2.41
CA ALA A 87 -13.26 7.97 -2.02
C ALA A 87 -13.70 6.71 -1.26
N ALA A 88 -14.58 6.88 -0.28
CA ALA A 88 -15.14 5.77 0.46
C ALA A 88 -16.20 5.02 -0.35
N TYR A 89 -16.37 3.73 -0.04
CA TYR A 89 -17.46 2.89 -0.52
C TYR A 89 -18.12 2.13 0.65
N PRO A 90 -19.37 1.70 0.50
CA PRO A 90 -20.10 0.99 1.56
C PRO A 90 -19.32 -0.24 2.05
N GLY A 91 -19.22 -0.40 3.38
CA GLY A 91 -18.49 -1.50 4.03
C GLY A 91 -16.96 -1.40 3.96
N GLY A 92 -16.40 -0.37 3.31
CA GLY A 92 -14.95 -0.21 3.15
C GLY A 92 -14.33 0.97 3.90
N ARG A 93 -15.10 1.68 4.75
CA ARG A 93 -14.71 2.99 5.28
C ARG A 93 -13.39 3.02 6.01
N VAL A 94 -13.16 2.09 6.94
CA VAL A 94 -11.92 2.05 7.72
C VAL A 94 -10.74 1.79 6.80
N TYR A 95 -10.85 0.80 5.90
CA TYR A 95 -9.83 0.56 4.89
C TYR A 95 -9.60 1.80 4.01
N CYS A 96 -10.66 2.43 3.52
CA CYS A 96 -10.56 3.66 2.71
C CYS A 96 -9.85 4.78 3.49
N ALA A 97 -10.19 4.97 4.76
CA ALA A 97 -9.54 5.95 5.62
C ALA A 97 -8.05 5.65 5.80
N THR A 98 -7.67 4.37 6.00
CA THR A 98 -6.25 4.01 6.09
C THR A 98 -5.49 4.29 4.79
N LYS A 99 -6.11 4.04 3.63
CA LYS A 99 -5.48 4.32 2.33
C LYS A 99 -5.48 5.80 1.96
N ALA A 100 -6.45 6.59 2.42
CA ALA A 100 -6.39 8.05 2.37
C ALA A 100 -5.25 8.59 3.26
N ALA A 101 -5.07 8.02 4.45
CA ALA A 101 -3.93 8.34 5.30
C ALA A 101 -2.59 8.05 4.60
N VAL A 102 -2.43 6.90 3.95
CA VAL A 102 -1.20 6.57 3.19
C VAL A 102 -0.90 7.62 2.12
N LYS A 103 -1.92 8.12 1.41
CA LYS A 103 -1.76 9.22 0.45
C LYS A 103 -1.21 10.48 1.12
N VAL A 104 -1.87 10.95 2.18
CA VAL A 104 -1.48 12.19 2.88
C VAL A 104 -0.10 12.04 3.53
N LEU A 105 0.21 10.87 4.10
CA LEU A 105 1.53 10.57 4.69
C LEU A 105 2.63 10.56 3.61
N SER A 106 2.34 10.08 2.42
CA SER A 106 3.29 10.12 1.29
C SER A 106 3.56 11.55 0.84
N ASP A 107 2.51 12.38 0.76
CA ASP A 107 2.63 13.79 0.41
C ASP A 107 3.43 14.57 1.47
N GLY A 108 3.13 14.36 2.76
CA GLY A 108 3.85 14.96 3.88
C GLY A 108 5.33 14.57 3.91
N LEU A 109 5.63 13.29 3.77
CA LEU A 109 7.01 12.81 3.74
C LEU A 109 7.79 13.43 2.56
N ARG A 110 7.15 13.62 1.40
CA ARG A 110 7.77 14.29 0.25
C ARG A 110 8.09 15.76 0.55
N MET A 111 7.21 16.44 1.29
CA MET A 111 7.45 17.82 1.72
C MET A 111 8.62 17.88 2.72
N ASP A 112 8.66 16.96 3.68
CA ASP A 112 9.75 16.90 4.68
C ASP A 112 11.11 16.62 4.04
N LEU A 113 11.14 15.85 2.95
CA LEU A 113 12.35 15.43 2.25
C LEU A 113 12.74 16.34 1.08
N VAL A 114 12.03 17.45 0.82
CA VAL A 114 12.22 18.30 -0.38
C VAL A 114 13.64 18.87 -0.49
N HIS A 115 14.35 19.00 0.63
CA HIS A 115 15.74 19.47 0.69
C HIS A 115 16.78 18.36 0.43
N THR A 116 16.34 17.15 0.13
CA THR A 116 17.18 15.97 -0.12
C THR A 116 16.96 15.44 -1.55
N PRO A 117 17.85 14.58 -2.09
CA PRO A 117 17.61 13.90 -3.36
C PRO A 117 16.71 12.66 -3.23
N LEU A 118 16.08 12.43 -2.08
CA LEU A 118 15.22 11.29 -1.84
C LEU A 118 13.88 11.44 -2.59
N ARG A 119 13.32 10.31 -3.02
CA ARG A 119 12.05 10.27 -3.74
C ARG A 119 10.97 9.57 -2.91
N VAL A 120 9.73 10.00 -3.06
CA VAL A 120 8.57 9.37 -2.43
C VAL A 120 7.46 9.17 -3.46
N THR A 121 7.08 7.93 -3.70
CA THR A 121 6.03 7.54 -4.65
C THR A 121 4.88 6.89 -3.91
N ASN A 122 3.65 7.24 -4.26
CA ASN A 122 2.43 6.55 -3.85
C ASN A 122 1.84 5.81 -5.06
N VAL A 123 1.90 4.48 -5.09
CA VAL A 123 1.24 3.66 -6.11
C VAL A 123 -0.14 3.29 -5.61
N LYS A 124 -1.19 3.61 -6.39
CA LYS A 124 -2.60 3.39 -6.02
C LYS A 124 -3.25 2.35 -6.93
N PRO A 125 -3.19 1.06 -6.57
CA PRO A 125 -3.87 0.02 -7.33
C PRO A 125 -5.39 0.10 -7.21
N GLY A 126 -6.07 -0.33 -8.28
CA GLY A 126 -7.48 -0.69 -8.28
C GLY A 126 -7.71 -2.12 -7.83
N LEU A 127 -8.55 -2.86 -8.58
CA LEU A 127 -8.83 -4.28 -8.34
C LEU A 127 -7.65 -5.14 -8.79
N VAL A 128 -6.90 -5.67 -7.83
CA VAL A 128 -5.80 -6.62 -8.07
C VAL A 128 -6.17 -7.97 -7.51
N GLU A 129 -6.15 -9.00 -8.34
CA GLU A 129 -6.41 -10.38 -7.93
C GLU A 129 -5.19 -10.95 -7.21
N THR A 130 -5.31 -11.08 -5.90
CA THR A 130 -4.30 -11.62 -5.00
C THR A 130 -5.00 -12.26 -3.79
N ASN A 131 -4.23 -12.73 -2.82
CA ASN A 131 -4.78 -13.21 -1.54
C ASN A 131 -5.46 -12.11 -0.71
N PHE A 132 -5.42 -10.86 -1.13
CA PHE A 132 -6.05 -9.74 -0.44
C PHE A 132 -7.54 -9.95 -0.17
N SER A 133 -8.30 -10.38 -1.19
CA SER A 133 -9.73 -10.65 -1.04
C SER A 133 -10.02 -11.85 -0.15
N VAL A 134 -9.17 -12.89 -0.19
CA VAL A 134 -9.28 -14.05 0.70
C VAL A 134 -9.07 -13.63 2.17
N THR A 135 -8.07 -12.81 2.43
CA THR A 135 -7.81 -12.23 3.76
C THR A 135 -8.97 -11.37 4.22
N ARG A 136 -9.49 -10.50 3.33
CA ARG A 136 -10.61 -9.61 3.62
C ARG A 136 -11.87 -10.35 4.06
N PHE A 137 -12.13 -11.50 3.49
CA PHE A 137 -13.30 -12.33 3.79
C PHE A 137 -12.98 -13.52 4.72
N ALA A 138 -11.95 -13.41 5.53
CA ALA A 138 -11.58 -14.41 6.54
C ALA A 138 -11.48 -15.85 5.98
N GLY A 139 -10.95 -15.99 4.75
CA GLY A 139 -10.76 -17.28 4.10
C GLY A 139 -11.92 -17.73 3.20
N ASP A 140 -13.04 -16.99 3.14
CA ASP A 140 -14.16 -17.29 2.23
C ASP A 140 -13.75 -17.04 0.77
N LYS A 141 -13.29 -18.11 0.13
CA LYS A 141 -12.84 -18.09 -1.27
C LYS A 141 -13.95 -17.71 -2.24
N GLN A 142 -15.17 -18.19 -2.01
CA GLN A 142 -16.28 -17.92 -2.91
C GLN A 142 -16.62 -16.41 -2.93
N ARG A 143 -16.64 -15.77 -1.77
CA ARG A 143 -16.81 -14.31 -1.68
C ARG A 143 -15.63 -13.58 -2.29
N ALA A 144 -14.40 -14.06 -2.10
CA ALA A 144 -13.20 -13.48 -2.67
C ALA A 144 -13.23 -13.54 -4.21
N ASP A 145 -13.57 -14.68 -4.79
CA ASP A 145 -13.65 -14.88 -6.24
C ASP A 145 -14.76 -14.03 -6.88
N ASN A 146 -15.88 -13.84 -6.19
CA ASN A 146 -17.00 -13.00 -6.66
C ASN A 146 -16.60 -11.52 -6.80
N VAL A 147 -15.54 -11.05 -6.12
CA VAL A 147 -15.03 -9.68 -6.29
C VAL A 147 -14.58 -9.44 -7.73
N TYR A 148 -14.04 -10.46 -8.37
CA TYR A 148 -13.44 -10.38 -9.72
C TYR A 148 -14.38 -10.87 -10.83
N LYS A 149 -15.57 -11.37 -10.49
CA LYS A 149 -16.50 -11.89 -11.48
C LYS A 149 -16.93 -10.82 -12.49
N GLY A 150 -16.84 -11.13 -13.78
CA GLY A 150 -17.24 -10.27 -14.90
C GLY A 150 -16.28 -9.12 -15.23
N ILE A 151 -15.09 -9.11 -14.65
CA ILE A 151 -14.02 -8.17 -14.98
C ILE A 151 -12.70 -8.93 -15.11
N GLU A 152 -11.81 -8.47 -15.97
CA GLU A 152 -10.41 -8.87 -15.99
C GLU A 152 -9.66 -7.98 -14.98
N PRO A 153 -9.26 -8.52 -13.79
CA PRO A 153 -8.59 -7.74 -12.77
C PRO A 153 -7.13 -7.53 -13.12
N LEU A 154 -6.50 -6.55 -12.46
CA LEU A 154 -5.04 -6.45 -12.41
C LEU A 154 -4.47 -7.64 -11.64
N LYS A 155 -3.20 -7.94 -11.91
CA LYS A 155 -2.40 -8.93 -11.18
C LYS A 155 -1.30 -8.25 -10.37
N GLY A 156 -0.69 -9.00 -9.44
CA GLY A 156 0.42 -8.48 -8.65
C GLY A 156 1.59 -8.01 -9.53
N GLU A 157 1.83 -8.72 -10.63
CA GLU A 157 2.86 -8.43 -11.62
C GLU A 157 2.65 -7.06 -12.28
N ASP A 158 1.41 -6.69 -12.60
CA ASP A 158 1.10 -5.38 -13.20
C ASP A 158 1.49 -4.23 -12.25
N ILE A 159 1.27 -4.43 -10.95
CA ILE A 159 1.66 -3.45 -9.94
C ILE A 159 3.18 -3.44 -9.74
N ALA A 160 3.82 -4.60 -9.79
CA ALA A 160 5.28 -4.71 -9.69
C ALA A 160 5.99 -3.97 -10.84
N GLU A 161 5.48 -4.05 -12.06
CA GLU A 161 5.98 -3.28 -13.21
C GLU A 161 5.88 -1.76 -12.99
N VAL A 162 4.80 -1.28 -12.40
CA VAL A 162 4.63 0.13 -12.08
C VAL A 162 5.59 0.56 -10.96
N VAL A 163 5.79 -0.27 -9.94
CA VAL A 163 6.79 -0.04 -8.88
C VAL A 163 8.18 0.02 -9.48
N TYR A 164 8.53 -0.91 -10.37
CA TYR A 164 9.81 -0.92 -11.07
C TYR A 164 10.00 0.31 -11.95
N PHE A 165 8.98 0.71 -12.72
CA PHE A 165 9.00 1.94 -13.51
C PHE A 165 9.32 3.18 -12.64
N ALA A 166 8.63 3.32 -11.49
CA ALA A 166 8.88 4.43 -10.58
C ALA A 166 10.30 4.35 -9.97
N ALA A 167 10.75 3.16 -9.59
CA ALA A 167 12.07 2.92 -9.00
C ALA A 167 13.20 3.25 -9.98
N SER A 168 13.04 2.87 -11.25
CA SER A 168 14.04 3.03 -12.31
C SER A 168 14.07 4.42 -12.96
N ALA A 169 13.15 5.32 -12.60
CA ALA A 169 13.14 6.69 -13.13
C ALA A 169 14.45 7.43 -12.79
N PRO A 170 14.92 8.35 -13.67
CA PRO A 170 16.11 9.15 -13.41
C PRO A 170 16.06 9.87 -12.05
N ALA A 171 17.22 10.04 -11.40
CA ALA A 171 17.29 10.54 -10.02
C ALA A 171 16.59 11.90 -9.80
N HIS A 172 16.55 12.77 -10.82
CA HIS A 172 15.90 14.08 -10.77
C HIS A 172 14.38 14.01 -11.06
N VAL A 173 13.84 12.81 -11.38
CA VAL A 173 12.43 12.61 -11.69
C VAL A 173 11.71 12.09 -10.45
N GLN A 174 10.76 12.87 -9.95
CA GLN A 174 9.86 12.48 -8.86
C GLN A 174 8.53 12.02 -9.46
N ILE A 175 8.28 10.71 -9.47
CA ILE A 175 6.95 10.16 -9.76
C ILE A 175 6.19 10.16 -8.43
N ALA A 176 5.37 11.18 -8.22
CA ALA A 176 4.74 11.43 -6.93
C ALA A 176 3.60 10.45 -6.64
N GLU A 177 2.76 10.19 -7.64
CA GLU A 177 1.61 9.30 -7.51
C GLU A 177 1.31 8.62 -8.85
N VAL A 178 0.90 7.34 -8.79
CA VAL A 178 0.43 6.58 -9.95
C VAL A 178 -0.85 5.84 -9.58
N LEU A 179 -1.93 6.13 -10.29
CA LEU A 179 -3.19 5.38 -10.21
C LEU A 179 -3.19 4.30 -11.30
N VAL A 180 -3.40 3.04 -10.91
CA VAL A 180 -3.42 1.88 -11.81
C VAL A 180 -4.76 1.18 -11.67
N LEU A 181 -5.58 1.20 -12.71
CA LEU A 181 -6.92 0.61 -12.73
C LEU A 181 -7.00 -0.50 -13.77
N ALA A 182 -7.81 -1.52 -13.50
CA ALA A 182 -8.26 -2.42 -14.56
C ALA A 182 -9.03 -1.64 -15.64
N THR A 183 -8.94 -2.05 -16.90
CA THR A 183 -9.53 -1.30 -18.04
C THR A 183 -11.00 -0.96 -17.85
N HIS A 184 -11.76 -1.84 -17.18
CA HIS A 184 -13.20 -1.66 -16.93
C HIS A 184 -13.51 -1.13 -15.52
N GLN A 185 -12.55 -0.55 -14.84
CA GLN A 185 -12.71 0.10 -13.53
C GLN A 185 -12.45 1.60 -13.66
N ALA A 186 -13.41 2.42 -13.23
CA ALA A 186 -13.28 3.88 -13.26
C ALA A 186 -12.94 4.49 -11.88
N SER A 187 -13.30 3.79 -10.78
CA SER A 187 -13.02 4.22 -9.40
C SER A 187 -13.04 3.03 -8.44
N GLY A 188 -12.93 3.28 -7.14
CA GLY A 188 -13.07 2.24 -6.11
C GLY A 188 -14.44 1.54 -6.11
N SER A 189 -15.47 2.17 -6.64
CA SER A 189 -16.87 1.67 -6.64
C SER A 189 -17.52 1.57 -8.02
N ILE A 190 -16.96 2.18 -9.05
CA ILE A 190 -17.55 2.17 -10.40
C ILE A 190 -16.76 1.20 -11.27
N ILE A 191 -17.39 0.07 -11.56
CA ILE A 191 -16.81 -1.04 -12.31
C ILE A 191 -17.84 -1.54 -13.32
N TYR A 192 -17.45 -1.62 -14.58
CA TYR A 192 -18.25 -2.31 -15.59
C TYR A 192 -17.96 -3.82 -15.51
N ARG A 193 -19.03 -4.61 -15.39
CA ARG A 193 -18.93 -6.08 -15.35
C ARG A 193 -19.66 -6.65 -16.56
N LYS A 194 -19.02 -7.54 -17.29
CA LYS A 194 -19.66 -8.28 -18.35
C LYS A 194 -20.70 -9.21 -17.72
N THR A 195 -21.93 -9.14 -18.20
CA THR A 195 -22.94 -10.18 -17.96
C THR A 195 -22.62 -11.39 -18.83
N GLU A 196 -22.59 -12.57 -18.22
CA GLU A 196 -22.53 -13.84 -18.95
C GLU A 196 -23.75 -14.02 -19.80
#